data_520ca7a38b6fed99fd16ed632d222065
#
_entry.id   520ca7a38b6fed99fd16ed632d222065
#
_cell.length_a   1.000
_cell.length_b   1.000
_cell.length_c   1.000
_cell.angle_alpha   90.00
_cell.angle_beta   90.00
_cell.angle_gamma   90.00
#
_symmetry.space_group_name_H-M   'P 1'
#
loop_
_entity.id
_entity.type
_entity.pdbx_description
1 polymer ?
#
loop_
_entity_poly.entity_id
_entity_poly.type
_entity_poly.pdbx_seq_one_letter_code
_entity_poly.pdbx_strand_id
1 'polypeptide(L)'
;FVMATNCPICNHDLVRNEQESAYYCVNEHCPAKKIEKLIHYTSRHAMNIEGFGDRIIEDFYNLGYLKNYDDFYTLEKHKEELMELEGFGEKSINNLLDEIENSKNNSLERLLFGISIRHVGTKTADILAKNFISIDHLMEAEFEEIRDIKDIGPIIAKSVTEYFAKEENKKL
;
A
#
# COMPACT_ATOMS: atom_id res chain seq x y z
N PHE A 1 21.32 16.51 -22.66
CA PHE A 1 20.44 15.98 -21.64
C PHE A 1 21.24 15.58 -20.41
N VAL A 2 20.91 16.15 -19.26
CA VAL A 2 21.55 15.81 -17.98
C VAL A 2 20.53 15.08 -17.13
N MET A 3 20.87 13.85 -16.74
CA MET A 3 20.01 13.06 -15.84
C MET A 3 19.97 13.70 -14.46
N ALA A 4 18.77 13.73 -13.86
CA ALA A 4 18.62 14.17 -12.48
C ALA A 4 19.38 13.22 -11.54
N THR A 5 20.13 13.79 -10.62
CA THR A 5 20.85 13.03 -9.59
C THR A 5 20.02 12.88 -8.30
N ASN A 6 19.06 13.76 -8.12
CA ASN A 6 18.22 13.81 -6.95
C ASN A 6 16.73 13.68 -7.32
N CYS A 7 15.96 13.13 -6.40
CA CYS A 7 14.52 13.01 -6.53
C CYS A 7 13.88 14.41 -6.59
N PRO A 8 13.08 14.73 -7.62
CA PRO A 8 12.46 16.06 -7.74
C PRO A 8 11.41 16.34 -6.65
N ILE A 9 10.96 15.34 -5.93
CA ILE A 9 9.92 15.47 -4.90
C ILE A 9 10.51 15.58 -3.49
N CYS A 10 11.46 14.72 -3.13
CA CYS A 10 12.03 14.69 -1.78
C CYS A 10 13.51 15.07 -1.70
N ASN A 11 14.14 15.38 -2.84
CA ASN A 11 15.55 15.77 -2.98
C ASN A 11 16.59 14.72 -2.48
N HIS A 12 16.15 13.49 -2.23
CA HIS A 12 17.04 12.39 -1.89
C HIS A 12 17.84 11.93 -3.12
N ASP A 13 19.05 11.43 -2.93
CA ASP A 13 19.87 10.92 -4.02
C ASP A 13 19.17 9.76 -4.73
N LEU A 14 19.19 9.79 -6.05
CA LEU A 14 18.69 8.70 -6.88
C LEU A 14 19.73 7.61 -7.03
N VAL A 15 19.30 6.37 -6.92
CA VAL A 15 20.16 5.19 -7.05
C VAL A 15 19.84 4.44 -8.33
N ARG A 16 20.86 4.01 -9.03
CA ARG A 16 20.75 3.14 -10.20
C ARG A 16 21.21 1.74 -9.84
N ASN A 17 20.38 0.77 -10.14
CA ASN A 17 20.80 -0.63 -10.09
C ASN A 17 21.68 -0.94 -11.32
N GLU A 18 22.79 -1.65 -11.15
CA GLU A 18 23.75 -1.96 -12.25
C GLU A 18 23.09 -2.72 -13.42
N GLN A 19 21.99 -3.43 -13.14
CA GLN A 19 21.27 -4.22 -14.15
C GLN A 19 20.12 -3.46 -14.83
N GLU A 20 19.86 -2.23 -14.43
CA GLU A 20 18.74 -1.42 -14.91
C GLU A 20 19.22 -0.06 -15.40
N SER A 21 18.54 0.47 -16.43
CA SER A 21 18.84 1.81 -16.95
C SER A 21 18.14 2.93 -16.18
N ALA A 22 17.19 2.60 -15.34
CA ALA A 22 16.40 3.58 -14.59
C ALA A 22 17.06 3.99 -13.26
N TYR A 23 16.78 5.23 -12.85
CA TYR A 23 17.16 5.76 -11.55
C TYR A 23 15.96 5.76 -10.61
N TYR A 24 16.15 5.35 -9.37
CA TYR A 24 15.11 5.20 -8.36
C TYR A 24 15.38 6.04 -7.12
N CYS A 25 14.31 6.61 -6.57
CA CYS A 25 14.33 7.18 -5.23
C CYS A 25 14.23 6.05 -4.21
N VAL A 26 15.22 5.93 -3.33
CA VAL A 26 15.25 4.91 -2.27
C VAL A 26 14.66 5.39 -0.94
N ASN A 27 14.28 6.65 -0.85
CA ASN A 27 13.66 7.20 0.35
C ASN A 27 12.27 6.62 0.57
N GLU A 28 12.10 5.79 1.59
CA GLU A 28 10.81 5.17 1.94
C GLU A 28 9.75 6.20 2.36
N HIS A 29 10.18 7.38 2.80
CA HIS A 29 9.30 8.48 3.21
C HIS A 29 9.02 9.50 2.09
N CYS A 30 9.45 9.21 0.86
CA CYS A 30 9.15 10.07 -0.28
C CYS A 30 7.63 10.19 -0.49
N PRO A 31 7.06 11.41 -0.52
CA PRO A 31 5.61 11.60 -0.72
C PRO A 31 5.07 10.94 -2.00
N ALA A 32 5.81 11.02 -3.09
CA ALA A 32 5.42 10.38 -4.35
C ALA A 32 5.28 8.86 -4.21
N LYS A 33 6.20 8.20 -3.51
CA LYS A 33 6.14 6.75 -3.27
C LYS A 33 4.98 6.37 -2.35
N LYS A 34 4.72 7.17 -1.34
CA LYS A 34 3.59 6.95 -0.43
C LYS A 34 2.25 7.09 -1.15
N ILE A 35 2.11 8.12 -1.98
CA ILE A 35 0.91 8.33 -2.79
C ILE A 35 0.72 7.16 -3.77
N GLU A 36 1.76 6.73 -4.48
CA GLU A 36 1.68 5.57 -5.38
C GLU A 36 1.25 4.28 -4.68
N LYS A 37 1.76 4.04 -3.47
CA LYS A 37 1.34 2.87 -2.67
C LYS A 37 -0.13 2.93 -2.29
N LEU A 38 -0.64 4.09 -1.94
CA LEU A 38 -2.06 4.29 -1.64
C LEU A 38 -2.94 4.09 -2.89
N ILE A 39 -2.51 4.60 -4.05
CA ILE A 39 -3.18 4.39 -5.33
C ILE A 39 -3.23 2.90 -5.68
N HIS A 40 -2.11 2.21 -5.53
CA HIS A 40 -2.04 0.76 -5.76
C HIS A 40 -2.99 -0.01 -4.84
N TYR A 41 -3.06 0.37 -3.56
CA TYR A 41 -3.94 -0.25 -2.56
C TYR A 41 -5.42 -0.20 -2.97
N THR A 42 -5.87 0.91 -3.53
CA THR A 42 -7.25 1.09 -3.99
C THR A 42 -7.53 0.48 -5.37
N SER A 43 -6.50 0.04 -6.08
CA SER A 43 -6.62 -0.45 -7.45
C SER A 43 -7.50 -1.70 -7.57
N ARG A 44 -7.99 -1.94 -8.79
CA ARG A 44 -8.94 -3.02 -9.10
C ARG A 44 -8.46 -4.41 -8.69
N HIS A 45 -7.18 -4.70 -8.82
CA HIS A 45 -6.61 -6.00 -8.49
C HIS A 45 -6.18 -6.13 -7.02
N ALA A 46 -6.15 -5.02 -6.31
CA ALA A 46 -5.90 -4.96 -4.88
C ALA A 46 -7.23 -4.86 -4.12
N MET A 47 -7.40 -3.85 -3.27
CA MET A 47 -8.62 -3.71 -2.44
C MET A 47 -9.86 -3.22 -3.22
N ASN A 48 -9.67 -2.77 -4.46
CA ASN A 48 -10.76 -2.35 -5.35
C ASN A 48 -11.73 -1.36 -4.69
N ILE A 49 -11.19 -0.28 -4.15
CA ILE A 49 -11.98 0.78 -3.53
C ILE A 49 -12.32 1.80 -4.63
N GLU A 50 -13.52 1.71 -5.18
CA GLU A 50 -13.95 2.58 -6.27
C GLU A 50 -14.13 4.04 -5.80
N GLY A 51 -13.97 4.96 -6.72
CA GLY A 51 -14.11 6.38 -6.45
C GLY A 51 -12.85 7.08 -5.95
N PHE A 52 -11.85 6.35 -5.47
CA PHE A 52 -10.54 6.90 -5.12
C PHE A 52 -9.64 6.97 -6.36
N GLY A 53 -9.86 7.98 -7.21
CA GLY A 53 -8.92 8.30 -8.27
C GLY A 53 -7.60 8.87 -7.72
N ASP A 54 -6.57 8.85 -8.56
CA ASP A 54 -5.21 9.29 -8.20
C ASP A 54 -5.19 10.70 -7.58
N ARG A 55 -5.98 11.62 -8.16
CA ARG A 55 -6.07 12.99 -7.68
C ARG A 55 -6.69 13.10 -6.29
N ILE A 56 -7.74 12.33 -6.01
CA ILE A 56 -8.39 12.34 -4.69
C ILE A 56 -7.44 11.83 -3.62
N ILE A 57 -6.70 10.77 -3.92
CA ILE A 57 -5.69 10.21 -3.01
C ILE A 57 -4.59 11.23 -2.75
N GLU A 58 -4.09 11.87 -3.80
CA GLU A 58 -3.06 12.92 -3.69
C GLU A 58 -3.56 14.11 -2.84
N ASP A 59 -4.77 14.59 -3.10
CA ASP A 59 -5.38 15.70 -2.34
C ASP A 59 -5.54 15.33 -0.87
N PHE A 60 -6.05 14.14 -0.56
CA PHE A 60 -6.22 13.68 0.82
C PHE A 60 -4.89 13.43 1.53
N TYR A 61 -3.88 12.96 0.80
CA TYR A 61 -2.52 12.85 1.33
C TYR A 61 -1.95 14.22 1.69
N ASN A 62 -2.05 15.19 0.80
CA ASN A 62 -1.53 16.55 1.01
C ASN A 62 -2.27 17.29 2.14
N LEU A 63 -3.55 17.01 2.34
CA LEU A 63 -4.35 17.55 3.44
C LEU A 63 -4.13 16.82 4.79
N GLY A 64 -3.41 15.70 4.78
CA GLY A 64 -3.07 14.94 5.97
C GLY A 64 -4.10 13.91 6.41
N TYR A 65 -5.14 13.65 5.61
CA TYR A 65 -6.17 12.63 5.91
C TYR A 65 -5.74 11.20 5.56
N LEU A 66 -4.90 11.04 4.54
CA LEU A 66 -4.35 9.74 4.10
C LEU A 66 -2.82 9.78 4.15
N LYS A 67 -2.22 8.98 5.03
CA LYS A 67 -0.77 8.79 5.11
C LYS A 67 -0.36 7.34 4.95
N ASN A 68 -1.14 6.42 5.53
CA ASN A 68 -0.93 4.98 5.51
C ASN A 68 -2.24 4.27 5.13
N TYR A 69 -2.17 2.96 4.92
CA TYR A 69 -3.34 2.16 4.53
C TYR A 69 -4.46 2.15 5.57
N ASP A 70 -4.13 2.17 6.86
CA ASP A 70 -5.09 2.21 7.97
C ASP A 70 -5.91 3.51 7.99
N ASP A 71 -5.39 4.60 7.43
CA ASP A 71 -6.09 5.88 7.38
C ASP A 71 -7.35 5.84 6.51
N PHE A 72 -7.45 4.94 5.53
CA PHE A 72 -8.70 4.72 4.79
C PHE A 72 -9.87 4.39 5.73
N TYR A 73 -9.63 3.54 6.71
CA TYR A 73 -10.63 3.05 7.64
C TYR A 73 -10.96 4.02 8.79
N THR A 74 -10.25 5.12 8.88
CA THR A 74 -10.48 6.21 9.83
C THR A 74 -11.04 7.48 9.18
N LEU A 75 -11.21 7.51 7.85
CA LEU A 75 -11.75 8.67 7.12
C LEU A 75 -13.14 9.07 7.57
N GLU A 76 -13.96 8.14 8.04
CA GLU A 76 -15.30 8.42 8.57
C GLU A 76 -15.25 9.46 9.70
N LYS A 77 -14.19 9.46 10.51
CA LYS A 77 -14.00 10.43 11.59
C LYS A 77 -13.86 11.88 11.09
N HIS A 78 -13.46 12.06 9.83
CA HIS A 78 -13.28 13.33 9.16
C HIS A 78 -14.40 13.65 8.16
N LYS A 79 -15.50 12.90 8.20
CA LYS A 79 -16.60 13.01 7.23
C LYS A 79 -17.08 14.44 7.04
N GLU A 80 -17.33 15.17 8.12
CA GLU A 80 -17.82 16.54 8.09
C GLU A 80 -16.82 17.48 7.42
N GLU A 81 -15.54 17.36 7.78
CA GLU A 81 -14.46 18.17 7.19
C GLU A 81 -14.29 17.87 5.69
N LEU A 82 -14.39 16.59 5.29
CA LEU A 82 -14.26 16.18 3.90
C LEU A 82 -15.43 16.69 3.04
N MET A 83 -16.63 16.77 3.59
CA MET A 83 -17.81 17.30 2.89
C MET A 83 -17.72 18.80 2.61
N GLU A 84 -16.91 19.53 3.38
CA GLU A 84 -16.68 20.97 3.18
C GLU A 84 -15.63 21.26 2.10
N LEU A 85 -14.88 20.25 1.64
CA LEU A 85 -13.88 20.42 0.59
C LEU A 85 -14.54 20.71 -0.77
N GLU A 86 -13.93 21.62 -1.52
CA GLU A 86 -14.39 21.96 -2.89
C GLU A 86 -14.42 20.71 -3.78
N GLY A 87 -15.53 20.47 -4.43
CA GLY A 87 -15.74 19.32 -5.31
C GLY A 87 -16.23 18.05 -4.59
N PHE A 88 -16.37 18.09 -3.26
CA PHE A 88 -16.92 16.99 -2.47
C PHE A 88 -18.22 17.43 -1.80
N GLY A 89 -19.25 16.61 -1.94
CA GLY A 89 -20.52 16.77 -1.25
C GLY A 89 -20.84 15.55 -0.41
N GLU A 90 -21.93 15.58 0.32
CA GLU A 90 -22.39 14.48 1.18
C GLU A 90 -22.48 13.15 0.41
N LYS A 91 -23.05 13.17 -0.79
CA LYS A 91 -23.19 11.97 -1.62
C LYS A 91 -21.84 11.39 -2.04
N SER A 92 -20.90 12.22 -2.48
CA SER A 92 -19.56 11.78 -2.89
C SER A 92 -18.80 11.15 -1.74
N ILE A 93 -18.82 11.80 -0.57
CA ILE A 93 -18.13 11.29 0.63
C ILE A 93 -18.79 10.01 1.13
N ASN A 94 -20.12 9.92 1.18
CA ASN A 94 -20.82 8.70 1.58
C ASN A 94 -20.48 7.54 0.64
N ASN A 95 -20.41 7.76 -0.67
CA ASN A 95 -20.04 6.73 -1.64
C ASN A 95 -18.61 6.23 -1.39
N LEU A 96 -17.65 7.11 -1.11
CA LEU A 96 -16.28 6.73 -0.77
C LEU A 96 -16.21 5.89 0.51
N LEU A 97 -16.96 6.29 1.54
CA LEU A 97 -17.01 5.56 2.81
C LEU A 97 -17.67 4.19 2.65
N ASP A 98 -18.73 4.07 1.84
CA ASP A 98 -19.38 2.80 1.53
C ASP A 98 -18.42 1.85 0.80
N GLU A 99 -17.65 2.35 -0.16
CA GLU A 99 -16.63 1.56 -0.86
C GLU A 99 -15.51 1.08 0.07
N ILE A 100 -15.09 1.91 1.01
CA ILE A 100 -14.11 1.52 2.05
C ILE A 100 -14.70 0.40 2.92
N GLU A 101 -15.94 0.52 3.36
CA GLU A 101 -16.59 -0.49 4.17
C GLU A 101 -16.73 -1.82 3.41
N ASN A 102 -17.12 -1.77 2.14
CA ASN A 102 -17.20 -2.95 1.28
C ASN A 102 -15.83 -3.63 1.11
N SER A 103 -14.74 -2.86 1.08
CA SER A 103 -13.40 -3.38 0.93
C SER A 103 -12.94 -4.28 2.08
N LYS A 104 -13.52 -4.13 3.26
CA LYS A 104 -13.25 -4.99 4.43
C LYS A 104 -13.64 -6.47 4.21
N ASN A 105 -14.47 -6.73 3.22
CA ASN A 105 -14.88 -8.08 2.83
C ASN A 105 -13.95 -8.74 1.80
N ASN A 106 -12.91 -8.04 1.37
CA ASN A 106 -11.93 -8.59 0.43
C ASN A 106 -11.11 -9.71 1.07
N SER A 107 -10.63 -10.61 0.21
CA SER A 107 -9.81 -11.73 0.62
C SER A 107 -8.40 -11.32 1.04
N LEU A 108 -7.74 -12.21 1.79
CA LEU A 108 -6.37 -11.98 2.28
C LEU A 108 -5.36 -11.79 1.13
N GLU A 109 -5.52 -12.52 0.01
CA GLU A 109 -4.62 -12.35 -1.14
C GLU A 109 -4.72 -10.97 -1.76
N ARG A 110 -5.90 -10.35 -1.78
CA ARG A 110 -6.07 -8.98 -2.25
C ARG A 110 -5.40 -7.97 -1.34
N LEU A 111 -5.54 -8.14 -0.04
CA LEU A 111 -4.88 -7.32 0.96
C LEU A 111 -3.35 -7.42 0.83
N LEU A 112 -2.81 -8.63 0.75
CA LEU A 112 -1.37 -8.87 0.61
C LEU A 112 -0.80 -8.26 -0.68
N PHE A 113 -1.53 -8.34 -1.77
CA PHE A 113 -1.15 -7.66 -3.01
C PHE A 113 -1.23 -6.13 -2.85
N GLY A 114 -2.28 -5.62 -2.19
CA GLY A 114 -2.52 -4.19 -2.00
C GLY A 114 -1.47 -3.48 -1.16
N ILE A 115 -0.96 -4.11 -0.12
CA ILE A 115 0.06 -3.51 0.77
C ILE A 115 1.47 -3.45 0.14
N SER A 116 1.62 -3.94 -1.07
CA SER A 116 2.85 -3.78 -1.89
C SER A 116 4.13 -4.26 -1.21
N ILE A 117 4.10 -5.44 -0.59
CA ILE A 117 5.31 -6.06 -0.06
C ILE A 117 6.25 -6.38 -1.25
N ARG A 118 7.52 -6.02 -1.13
CA ARG A 118 8.51 -6.27 -2.18
C ARG A 118 8.57 -7.77 -2.51
N HIS A 119 8.63 -8.11 -3.78
CA HIS A 119 8.63 -9.47 -4.34
C HIS A 119 7.31 -10.25 -4.17
N VAL A 120 6.28 -9.65 -3.58
CA VAL A 120 4.95 -10.26 -3.44
C VAL A 120 4.01 -9.70 -4.50
N GLY A 121 3.85 -10.45 -5.59
CA GLY A 121 2.84 -10.19 -6.62
C GLY A 121 1.54 -10.98 -6.35
N THR A 122 0.62 -10.98 -7.32
CA THR A 122 -0.68 -11.67 -7.19
C THR A 122 -0.55 -13.16 -6.90
N LYS A 123 0.35 -13.85 -7.59
CA LYS A 123 0.59 -15.29 -7.41
C LYS A 123 1.15 -15.60 -6.01
N THR A 124 2.13 -14.83 -5.58
CA THR A 124 2.74 -15.02 -4.25
C THR A 124 1.75 -14.69 -3.14
N ALA A 125 0.96 -13.64 -3.31
CA ALA A 125 -0.11 -13.28 -2.38
C ALA A 125 -1.15 -14.40 -2.23
N ASP A 126 -1.55 -15.04 -3.33
CA ASP A 126 -2.45 -16.20 -3.33
C ASP A 126 -1.86 -17.40 -2.57
N ILE A 127 -0.57 -17.70 -2.80
CA ILE A 127 0.12 -18.78 -2.10
C ILE A 127 0.19 -18.50 -0.60
N LEU A 128 0.55 -17.30 -0.20
CA LEU A 128 0.59 -16.91 1.22
C LEU A 128 -0.79 -17.00 1.87
N ALA A 129 -1.82 -16.50 1.20
CA ALA A 129 -3.20 -16.53 1.71
C ALA A 129 -3.75 -17.95 1.88
N LYS A 130 -3.31 -18.90 1.06
CA LYS A 130 -3.67 -20.33 1.19
C LYS A 130 -2.97 -21.02 2.36
N ASN A 131 -1.79 -20.57 2.73
CA ASN A 131 -1.00 -21.17 3.82
C ASN A 131 -1.26 -20.50 5.18
N PHE A 132 -1.65 -19.22 5.19
CA PHE A 132 -1.95 -18.47 6.40
C PHE A 132 -3.42 -18.07 6.40
N ILE A 133 -4.15 -18.44 7.44
CA ILE A 133 -5.59 -18.22 7.56
C ILE A 133 -5.93 -16.73 7.70
N SER A 134 -5.05 -15.95 8.31
CA SER A 134 -5.24 -14.53 8.58
C SER A 134 -3.94 -13.76 8.43
N ILE A 135 -4.07 -12.44 8.31
CA ILE A 135 -2.90 -11.56 8.30
C ILE A 135 -2.15 -11.60 9.64
N ASP A 136 -2.85 -11.73 10.75
CA ASP A 136 -2.24 -11.85 12.08
C ASP A 136 -1.33 -13.08 12.15
N HIS A 137 -1.77 -14.21 11.64
CA HIS A 137 -0.96 -15.42 11.56
C HIS A 137 0.31 -15.20 10.71
N LEU A 138 0.18 -14.50 9.57
CA LEU A 138 1.33 -14.17 8.73
C LEU A 138 2.29 -13.18 9.41
N MET A 139 1.77 -12.22 10.16
CA MET A 139 2.60 -11.26 10.91
C MET A 139 3.46 -11.90 11.98
N GLU A 140 2.98 -13.00 12.57
CA GLU A 140 3.66 -13.77 13.60
C GLU A 140 4.58 -14.87 13.04
N ALA A 141 4.46 -15.19 11.74
CA ALA A 141 5.21 -16.25 11.10
C ALA A 141 6.71 -15.94 11.07
N GLU A 142 7.52 -16.96 11.34
CA GLU A 142 8.97 -16.87 11.26
C GLU A 142 9.48 -17.05 9.83
N PHE A 143 10.70 -16.60 9.58
CA PHE A 143 11.34 -16.68 8.27
C PHE A 143 11.33 -18.10 7.70
N GLU A 144 11.69 -19.10 8.50
CA GLU A 144 11.77 -20.51 8.10
C GLU A 144 10.40 -21.05 7.69
N GLU A 145 9.35 -20.67 8.41
CA GLU A 145 7.98 -21.10 8.13
C GLU A 145 7.52 -20.59 6.77
N ILE A 146 7.81 -19.34 6.43
CA ILE A 146 7.47 -18.76 5.13
C ILE A 146 8.36 -19.32 4.02
N ARG A 147 9.68 -19.46 4.25
CA ARG A 147 10.64 -19.97 3.30
C ARG A 147 10.33 -21.39 2.84
N ASP A 148 9.85 -22.23 3.74
CA ASP A 148 9.62 -23.66 3.47
C ASP A 148 8.29 -23.92 2.73
N ILE A 149 7.48 -22.89 2.49
CA ILE A 149 6.31 -23.01 1.63
C ILE A 149 6.72 -23.27 0.18
N LYS A 150 6.07 -24.21 -0.46
CA LYS A 150 6.30 -24.53 -1.87
C LYS A 150 6.10 -23.27 -2.75
N ASP A 151 7.02 -23.06 -3.67
CA ASP A 151 7.07 -21.92 -4.59
C ASP A 151 7.40 -20.56 -3.93
N ILE A 152 7.74 -20.57 -2.64
CA ILE A 152 8.28 -19.41 -1.93
C ILE A 152 9.74 -19.68 -1.57
N GLY A 153 10.60 -18.76 -1.92
CA GLY A 153 12.03 -18.86 -1.64
C GLY A 153 12.48 -17.93 -0.52
N PRO A 154 13.78 -17.97 -0.17
CA PRO A 154 14.35 -17.14 0.91
C PRO A 154 14.22 -15.64 0.65
N ILE A 155 14.23 -15.19 -0.61
CA ILE A 155 14.10 -13.77 -0.98
C ILE A 155 12.71 -13.25 -0.61
N ILE A 156 11.66 -13.99 -0.93
CA ILE A 156 10.27 -13.62 -0.60
C ILE A 156 10.05 -13.69 0.92
N ALA A 157 10.51 -14.77 1.56
CA ALA A 157 10.41 -14.93 3.00
C ALA A 157 11.07 -13.78 3.75
N LYS A 158 12.25 -13.36 3.31
CA LYS A 158 12.97 -12.20 3.87
C LYS A 158 12.17 -10.91 3.69
N SER A 159 11.62 -10.66 2.50
CA SER A 159 10.81 -9.46 2.23
C SER A 159 9.58 -9.39 3.12
N VAL A 160 8.87 -10.50 3.31
CA VAL A 160 7.66 -10.56 4.15
C VAL A 160 8.00 -10.34 5.63
N THR A 161 9.03 -11.01 6.15
CA THR A 161 9.44 -10.88 7.55
C THR A 161 9.97 -9.48 7.85
N GLU A 162 10.75 -8.88 6.98
CA GLU A 162 11.24 -7.50 7.13
C GLU A 162 10.10 -6.49 7.08
N TYR A 163 9.10 -6.70 6.22
CA TYR A 163 7.93 -5.82 6.15
C TYR A 163 7.16 -5.80 7.47
N PHE A 164 6.83 -6.95 8.04
CA PHE A 164 6.11 -7.04 9.30
C PHE A 164 6.98 -6.87 10.55
N ALA A 165 8.30 -6.78 10.42
CA ALA A 165 9.17 -6.36 11.51
C ALA A 165 8.99 -4.89 11.89
N LYS A 166 8.49 -4.07 10.96
CA LYS A 166 8.17 -2.66 11.21
C LYS A 166 6.80 -2.54 11.88
N GLU A 167 6.75 -1.96 13.08
CA GLU A 167 5.50 -1.79 13.84
C GLU A 167 4.44 -0.97 13.08
N GLU A 168 4.86 0.01 12.27
CA GLU A 168 3.96 0.80 11.44
C GLU A 168 3.20 -0.04 10.40
N ASN A 169 3.75 -1.17 9.98
CA ASN A 169 3.15 -2.08 9.00
C ASN A 169 2.16 -3.08 9.62
N LYS A 170 2.08 -3.14 10.95
CA LYS A 170 1.18 -4.04 11.67
C LYS A 170 -0.17 -3.43 12.02
N LYS A 171 -0.43 -2.20 11.61
CA LYS A 171 -1.63 -1.43 12.01
C LYS A 171 -2.87 -1.68 11.16
N LEU A 172 -2.86 -2.63 10.24
CA LEU A 172 -3.98 -2.96 9.35
C LEU A 172 -5.04 -3.87 9.99
#